data_dd10dd34d67899be98ee1991427afc94
#
_entry.id   dd10dd34d67899be98ee1991427afc94
#
_cell.length_a   1.000
_cell.length_b   1.000
_cell.length_c   1.000
_cell.angle_alpha   90.00
_cell.angle_beta   90.00
_cell.angle_gamma   90.00
#
_symmetry.space_group_name_H-M   'P 1'
#
loop_
_entity.id
_entity.type
_entity.pdbx_description
1 polymer ?
#
loop_
_entity_poly.entity_id
_entity_poly.type
_entity_poly.pdbx_seq_one_letter_code
_entity_poly.pdbx_strand_id
1 'polypeptide(L)'
;MMTFSKQLEKMRTQDGFIAALDQSGGSTPKALKAYGINESDYNNDEQMYDLVHAMRSRIITSPVFTSDRIIGAILFENTLDREIEGKPSSQYLWEEKGIVPFLKVDKGLEDKANGVQLMKPMPELN
;
A
#
# COMPACT_ATOMS: atom_id res chain seq x y z
N MET A 1 10.33 17.88 -6.74
CA MET A 1 11.70 18.08 -6.21
C MET A 1 11.71 18.35 -4.72
N MET A 2 11.14 19.46 -4.27
CA MET A 2 11.08 19.79 -2.84
C MET A 2 10.31 18.76 -2.04
N THR A 3 9.21 18.21 -2.60
CA THR A 3 8.43 17.17 -1.96
C THR A 3 9.26 15.90 -1.72
N PHE A 4 9.99 15.46 -2.74
CA PHE A 4 10.85 14.29 -2.62
C PHE A 4 11.93 14.49 -1.55
N SER A 5 12.57 15.66 -1.53
CA SER A 5 13.60 15.97 -0.53
C SER A 5 13.03 15.96 0.89
N LYS A 6 11.83 16.49 1.09
CA LYS A 6 11.15 16.48 2.39
C LYS A 6 10.76 15.07 2.81
N GLN A 7 10.28 14.25 1.87
CA GLN A 7 9.94 12.85 2.13
C GLN A 7 11.19 12.06 2.54
N LEU A 8 12.29 12.25 1.82
CA LEU A 8 13.55 11.59 2.12
C LEU A 8 14.06 11.96 3.50
N GLU A 9 14.02 13.25 3.83
CA GLU A 9 14.45 13.75 5.13
C GLU A 9 13.61 13.14 6.26
N LYS A 10 12.29 13.07 6.07
CA LYS A 10 11.40 12.44 7.05
C LYS A 10 11.78 10.99 7.29
N MET A 11 12.05 10.23 6.23
CA MET A 11 12.45 8.81 6.36
C MET A 11 13.78 8.64 7.06
N ARG A 12 14.69 9.62 6.91
CA ARG A 12 16.02 9.55 7.53
C ARG A 12 16.01 9.91 9.00
N THR A 13 15.14 10.79 9.43
CA THR A 13 15.26 11.44 10.74
C THR A 13 14.12 11.16 11.71
N GLN A 14 12.93 10.80 11.21
CA GLN A 14 11.78 10.62 12.08
C GLN A 14 11.64 9.17 12.54
N ASP A 15 11.40 8.99 13.84
CA ASP A 15 11.08 7.67 14.41
C ASP A 15 9.61 7.33 14.12
N GLY A 16 9.34 6.06 13.90
CA GLY A 16 8.00 5.58 13.64
C GLY A 16 8.03 4.25 12.90
N PHE A 17 6.90 3.86 12.35
CA PHE A 17 6.82 2.62 11.59
C PHE A 17 6.22 2.84 10.21
N ILE A 18 6.33 1.85 9.35
CA ILE A 18 5.78 1.86 8.00
C ILE A 18 4.55 0.96 7.99
N ALA A 19 3.42 1.51 7.56
CA ALA A 19 2.18 0.75 7.44
C ALA A 19 2.20 -0.08 6.15
N ALA A 20 1.95 -1.38 6.26
CA ALA A 20 1.92 -2.28 5.11
C ALA A 20 0.48 -2.38 4.59
N LEU A 21 0.17 -1.61 3.57
CA LEU A 21 -1.15 -1.61 2.91
C LEU A 21 -1.03 -2.11 1.47
N ASP A 22 -0.13 -3.09 1.27
CA ASP A 22 0.26 -3.57 -0.05
C ASP A 22 -0.19 -5.00 -0.34
N GLN A 23 -1.16 -5.51 0.40
CA GLN A 23 -1.69 -6.85 0.14
C GLN A 23 -2.17 -6.94 -1.31
N SER A 24 -1.75 -8.01 -1.98
CA SER A 24 -2.03 -8.22 -3.39
C SER A 24 -2.15 -9.71 -3.68
N GLY A 25 -2.73 -10.06 -4.83
CA GLY A 25 -2.89 -11.45 -5.24
C GLY A 25 -3.61 -12.28 -4.17
N GLY A 26 -3.01 -13.38 -3.78
CA GLY A 26 -3.61 -14.30 -2.81
C GLY A 26 -3.75 -13.76 -1.40
N SER A 27 -3.01 -12.71 -1.03
CA SER A 27 -3.13 -12.11 0.30
C SER A 27 -4.31 -11.14 0.39
N THR A 28 -4.86 -10.69 -0.73
CA THR A 28 -5.99 -9.74 -0.75
C THR A 28 -7.26 -10.33 -0.13
N PRO A 29 -7.72 -11.56 -0.51
CA PRO A 29 -8.88 -12.15 0.13
C PRO A 29 -8.69 -12.35 1.63
N LYS A 30 -7.48 -12.71 2.07
CA LYS A 30 -7.18 -12.88 3.49
C LYS A 30 -7.31 -11.56 4.25
N ALA A 31 -6.81 -10.47 3.68
CA ALA A 31 -6.90 -9.16 4.30
C ALA A 31 -8.35 -8.70 4.42
N LEU A 32 -9.14 -8.89 3.36
CA LEU A 32 -10.57 -8.56 3.37
C LEU A 32 -11.33 -9.38 4.41
N LYS A 33 -11.03 -10.68 4.50
CA LYS A 33 -11.69 -11.56 5.47
C LYS A 33 -11.38 -11.12 6.90
N ALA A 34 -10.16 -10.75 7.18
CA ALA A 34 -9.76 -10.24 8.49
C ALA A 34 -10.49 -8.94 8.83
N TYR A 35 -10.85 -8.16 7.82
CA TYR A 35 -11.60 -6.91 7.96
C TYR A 35 -13.12 -7.14 8.07
N GLY A 36 -13.59 -8.37 7.84
CA GLY A 36 -15.00 -8.71 7.91
C GLY A 36 -15.71 -8.84 6.57
N ILE A 37 -14.98 -8.84 5.47
CA ILE A 37 -15.52 -8.98 4.12
C ILE A 37 -15.19 -10.37 3.60
N ASN A 38 -16.23 -11.16 3.33
CA ASN A 38 -16.08 -12.54 2.86
C ASN A 38 -16.05 -12.62 1.34
N GLU A 39 -15.57 -13.74 0.81
CA GLU A 39 -15.51 -13.97 -0.63
C GLU A 39 -16.91 -13.93 -1.29
N SER A 40 -17.96 -14.21 -0.52
CA SER A 40 -19.34 -14.11 -1.00
C SER A 40 -19.81 -12.67 -1.21
N ASP A 41 -19.06 -11.69 -0.73
CA ASP A 41 -19.44 -10.28 -0.83
C ASP A 41 -19.01 -9.64 -2.15
N TYR A 42 -18.24 -10.34 -2.98
CA TYR A 42 -17.85 -9.87 -4.29
C TYR A 42 -17.86 -11.02 -5.31
N ASN A 43 -18.09 -10.67 -6.58
CA ASN A 43 -18.27 -11.66 -7.66
C ASN A 43 -17.08 -11.76 -8.61
N ASN A 44 -16.18 -10.79 -8.61
CA ASN A 44 -15.03 -10.77 -9.51
C ASN A 44 -13.90 -9.93 -8.90
N ASP A 45 -12.75 -9.93 -9.56
CA ASP A 45 -11.57 -9.23 -9.07
C ASP A 45 -11.78 -7.71 -9.02
N GLU A 46 -12.51 -7.15 -9.98
CA GLU A 46 -12.77 -5.71 -9.98
C GLU A 46 -13.53 -5.30 -8.72
N GLN A 47 -14.58 -6.03 -8.37
CA GLN A 47 -15.35 -5.78 -7.14
C GLN A 47 -14.48 -6.00 -5.90
N MET A 48 -13.64 -7.03 -5.92
CA MET A 48 -12.71 -7.28 -4.83
C MET A 48 -11.78 -6.09 -4.61
N TYR A 49 -11.20 -5.55 -5.67
CA TYR A 49 -10.31 -4.41 -5.57
C TYR A 49 -11.03 -3.12 -5.17
N ASP A 50 -12.30 -2.96 -5.56
CA ASP A 50 -13.11 -1.84 -5.08
C ASP A 50 -13.28 -1.90 -3.56
N LEU A 51 -13.53 -3.09 -3.02
CA LEU A 51 -13.67 -3.30 -1.58
C LEU A 51 -12.34 -3.12 -0.85
N VAL A 52 -11.25 -3.58 -1.46
CA VAL A 52 -9.89 -3.37 -0.89
C VAL A 52 -9.58 -1.89 -0.80
N HIS A 53 -9.84 -1.15 -1.87
CA HIS A 53 -9.59 0.30 -1.86
C HIS A 53 -10.46 1.01 -0.84
N ALA A 54 -11.71 0.62 -0.71
CA ALA A 54 -12.62 1.18 0.31
C ALA A 54 -12.10 0.90 1.72
N MET A 55 -11.61 -0.32 1.97
CA MET A 55 -11.00 -0.70 3.23
C MET A 55 -9.77 0.15 3.53
N ARG A 56 -8.86 0.24 2.58
CA ARG A 56 -7.63 1.02 2.73
C ARG A 56 -7.92 2.51 2.91
N SER A 57 -8.92 3.03 2.20
CA SER A 57 -9.32 4.42 2.35
C SER A 57 -9.83 4.71 3.77
N ARG A 58 -10.62 3.80 4.35
CA ARG A 58 -11.09 3.97 5.73
C ARG A 58 -9.94 3.94 6.72
N ILE A 59 -8.96 3.07 6.51
CA ILE A 59 -7.78 3.00 7.37
C ILE A 59 -6.99 4.31 7.28
N ILE A 60 -6.70 4.76 6.06
CA ILE A 60 -5.87 5.94 5.81
C ILE A 60 -6.55 7.22 6.30
N THR A 61 -7.87 7.33 6.15
CA THR A 61 -8.61 8.53 6.55
C THR A 61 -8.96 8.53 8.04
N SER A 62 -8.69 7.45 8.76
CA SER A 62 -8.96 7.37 10.19
C SER A 62 -8.20 8.44 10.97
N PRO A 63 -8.82 9.08 11.97
CA PRO A 63 -8.13 10.09 12.79
C PRO A 63 -6.90 9.57 13.52
N VAL A 64 -6.80 8.25 13.73
CA VAL A 64 -5.65 7.66 14.42
C VAL A 64 -4.52 7.27 13.46
N PHE A 65 -4.75 7.34 12.15
CA PHE A 65 -3.73 7.10 11.14
C PHE A 65 -3.01 8.41 10.86
N THR A 66 -1.96 8.68 11.65
CA THR A 66 -1.29 9.99 11.65
C THR A 66 0.22 9.86 11.54
N SER A 67 0.86 10.95 11.10
CA SER A 67 2.30 11.01 10.94
C SER A 67 3.07 11.03 12.26
N ASP A 68 2.38 11.10 13.40
CA ASP A 68 3.04 11.02 14.71
C ASP A 68 3.75 9.68 14.90
N ARG A 69 3.19 8.61 14.36
CA ARG A 69 3.72 7.25 14.52
C ARG A 69 3.99 6.56 13.20
N ILE A 70 3.28 6.95 12.15
CA ILE A 70 3.37 6.33 10.83
C ILE A 70 4.15 7.25 9.91
N ILE A 71 5.37 6.86 9.56
CA ILE A 71 6.24 7.69 8.72
C ILE A 71 6.08 7.37 7.24
N GLY A 72 5.63 6.16 6.91
CA GLY A 72 5.42 5.75 5.53
C GLY A 72 4.31 4.72 5.41
N ALA A 73 3.80 4.54 4.21
CA ALA A 73 2.80 3.53 3.91
C ALA A 73 3.14 2.88 2.56
N ILE A 74 3.17 1.55 2.55
CA ILE A 74 3.42 0.79 1.32
C ILE A 74 2.08 0.48 0.68
N LEU A 75 1.93 0.89 -0.58
CA LEU A 75 0.71 0.70 -1.34
C LEU A 75 0.94 -0.28 -2.49
N PHE A 76 -0.11 -1.00 -2.84
CA PHE A 76 -0.15 -1.79 -4.06
C PHE A 76 -0.60 -0.89 -5.22
N GLU A 77 -0.17 -1.20 -6.43
CA GLU A 77 -0.42 -0.39 -7.62
C GLU A 77 -1.90 -0.02 -7.79
N ASN A 78 -2.78 -0.99 -7.58
CA ASN A 78 -4.23 -0.75 -7.72
C ASN A 78 -4.73 0.35 -6.78
N THR A 79 -4.23 0.40 -5.54
CA THR A 79 -4.58 1.46 -4.60
C THR A 79 -3.94 2.78 -5.00
N LEU A 80 -2.69 2.73 -5.46
CA LEU A 80 -1.96 3.94 -5.86
C LEU A 80 -2.63 4.65 -7.04
N ASP A 81 -3.18 3.89 -7.98
CA ASP A 81 -3.84 4.42 -9.18
C ASP A 81 -5.23 4.99 -8.90
N ARG A 82 -5.75 4.82 -7.70
CA ARG A 82 -7.07 5.31 -7.30
C ARG A 82 -6.96 6.57 -6.46
N GLU A 83 -8.12 7.15 -6.14
CA GLU A 83 -8.19 8.37 -5.36
C GLU A 83 -8.74 8.12 -3.96
N ILE A 84 -8.31 8.96 -3.02
CA ILE A 84 -8.84 9.02 -1.65
C ILE A 84 -9.33 10.45 -1.46
N GLU A 85 -10.62 10.60 -1.20
CA GLU A 85 -11.28 11.89 -1.01
C GLU A 85 -10.98 12.90 -2.15
N GLY A 86 -10.98 12.41 -3.39
CA GLY A 86 -10.80 13.25 -4.57
C GLY A 86 -9.35 13.57 -4.93
N LYS A 87 -8.38 13.00 -4.21
CA LYS A 87 -6.95 13.17 -4.51
C LYS A 87 -6.32 11.83 -4.83
N PRO A 88 -5.32 11.77 -5.73
CA PRO A 88 -4.55 10.54 -5.89
C PRO A 88 -4.06 10.02 -4.53
N SER A 89 -4.09 8.71 -4.35
CA SER A 89 -3.80 8.10 -3.03
C SER A 89 -2.45 8.55 -2.46
N SER A 90 -1.41 8.61 -3.31
CA SER A 90 -0.08 9.05 -2.86
C SER A 90 -0.08 10.52 -2.44
N GLN A 91 -0.79 11.35 -3.18
CA GLN A 91 -0.89 12.78 -2.87
C GLN A 91 -1.65 12.99 -1.56
N TYR A 92 -2.74 12.26 -1.35
CA TYR A 92 -3.50 12.33 -0.09
C TYR A 92 -2.62 11.96 1.10
N LEU A 93 -1.89 10.86 1.01
CA LEU A 93 -1.00 10.43 2.09
C LEU A 93 0.00 11.51 2.47
N TRP A 94 0.65 12.11 1.49
CA TRP A 94 1.67 13.13 1.77
C TRP A 94 1.06 14.46 2.19
N GLU A 95 0.10 14.98 1.44
CA GLU A 95 -0.44 16.33 1.68
C GLU A 95 -1.36 16.40 2.89
N GLU A 96 -2.23 15.40 3.06
CA GLU A 96 -3.23 15.44 4.14
C GLU A 96 -2.74 14.74 5.41
N LYS A 97 -1.89 13.74 5.29
CA LYS A 97 -1.45 12.96 6.44
C LYS A 97 0.03 13.15 6.80
N GLY A 98 0.83 13.69 5.91
CA GLY A 98 2.27 13.82 6.13
C GLY A 98 2.99 12.48 6.18
N ILE A 99 2.47 11.48 5.48
CA ILE A 99 2.99 10.11 5.45
C ILE A 99 3.59 9.84 4.08
N VAL A 100 4.81 9.30 4.05
CA VAL A 100 5.53 9.03 2.79
C VAL A 100 4.92 7.83 2.07
N PRO A 101 4.46 7.98 0.83
CA PRO A 101 3.92 6.84 0.07
C PRO A 101 5.05 6.03 -0.58
N PHE A 102 4.92 4.71 -0.51
CA PHE A 102 5.80 3.76 -1.21
C PHE A 102 4.97 2.88 -2.11
N LEU A 103 5.49 2.53 -3.27
CA LEU A 103 4.84 1.61 -4.19
C LEU A 103 5.50 0.24 -4.11
N LYS A 104 4.71 -0.79 -3.87
CA LYS A 104 5.16 -2.18 -3.99
C LYS A 104 5.31 -2.50 -5.48
N VAL A 105 6.50 -2.89 -5.88
CA VAL A 105 6.81 -3.17 -7.30
C VAL A 105 7.19 -4.63 -7.55
N ASP A 106 7.45 -5.42 -6.51
CA ASP A 106 7.83 -6.82 -6.70
C ASP A 106 6.66 -7.66 -7.23
N LYS A 107 7.00 -8.72 -7.95
CA LYS A 107 6.03 -9.66 -8.50
C LYS A 107 5.92 -10.95 -7.68
N GLY A 108 6.48 -10.94 -6.47
CA GLY A 108 6.55 -12.11 -5.62
C GLY A 108 7.86 -12.85 -5.76
N LEU A 109 7.91 -14.06 -5.23
CA LEU A 109 9.13 -14.86 -5.19
C LEU A 109 9.07 -16.00 -6.20
N GLU A 110 10.23 -16.37 -6.71
CA GLU A 110 10.40 -17.57 -7.52
C GLU A 110 10.47 -18.80 -6.61
N ASP A 111 10.45 -19.98 -7.21
CA ASP A 111 10.60 -21.23 -6.46
C ASP A 111 11.99 -21.31 -5.83
N LYS A 112 12.09 -21.96 -4.69
CA LYS A 112 13.38 -22.18 -4.04
C LYS A 112 14.26 -23.09 -4.89
N ALA A 113 15.53 -22.70 -5.02
CA ALA A 113 16.53 -23.49 -5.71
C ALA A 113 17.86 -23.34 -4.97
N ASN A 114 18.54 -24.44 -4.73
CA ASN A 114 19.86 -24.45 -4.06
C ASN A 114 19.87 -23.69 -2.71
N GLY A 115 18.76 -23.79 -1.96
CA GLY A 115 18.63 -23.10 -0.67
C GLY A 115 18.35 -21.61 -0.77
N VAL A 116 18.10 -21.10 -1.97
CA VAL A 116 17.85 -19.67 -2.21
C VAL A 116 16.50 -19.46 -2.84
N GLN A 117 15.84 -18.36 -2.50
CA GLN A 117 14.58 -17.96 -3.12
C GLN A 117 14.70 -16.50 -3.54
N LEU A 118 14.64 -16.26 -4.85
CA LEU A 118 14.83 -14.94 -5.42
C LEU A 118 13.50 -14.28 -5.78
N MET A 119 13.50 -12.95 -5.89
CA MET A 119 12.37 -12.23 -6.44
C MET A 119 12.19 -12.53 -7.92
N LYS A 120 10.94 -12.54 -8.38
CA LYS A 120 10.65 -12.64 -9.81
C LYS A 120 11.20 -11.42 -10.54
N PRO A 121 11.63 -11.59 -11.81
CA PRO A 121 12.14 -10.47 -12.61
C PRO A 121 11.11 -9.34 -12.72
N MET A 122 11.60 -8.11 -12.78
CA MET A 122 10.79 -6.91 -12.92
C MET A 122 11.32 -6.05 -14.06
N PRO A 123 11.16 -6.52 -15.32
CA PRO A 123 11.74 -5.83 -16.47
C PRO A 123 11.17 -4.42 -16.67
N GLU A 124 9.98 -4.15 -16.22
CA GLU A 124 9.34 -2.84 -16.34
C GLU A 124 9.98 -1.76 -15.48
N LEU A 125 10.91 -2.11 -14.60
CA LEU A 125 11.62 -1.12 -13.78
C LEU A 125 12.84 -0.53 -14.47
N ASN A 126 13.24 -1.04 -15.60
CA ASN A 126 14.43 -0.57 -16.32
C ASN A 126 14.17 0.67 -17.18
#